data_ffe1b843c3746a96931a05e97c006dd5
#
_entry.id   ffe1b843c3746a96931a05e97c006dd5
#
_cell.length_a   1.000
_cell.length_b   1.000
_cell.length_c   1.000
_cell.angle_alpha   90.00
_cell.angle_beta   90.00
_cell.angle_gamma   90.00
#
_symmetry.space_group_name_H-M   'P 1'
#
loop_
_entity.id
_entity.type
_entity.pdbx_description
1 polymer ?
#
loop_
_entity_poly.entity_id
_entity_poly.type
_entity_poly.pdbx_seq_one_letter_code
_entity_poly.pdbx_strand_id
1 'polypeptide(L)'
;MRRLGVYGANLPTKKERSVEPADFSIAGLIGYFDRQYNKAFQLRSDIEGKAIFGDQTNKNAYGWDCLNGFFANLKGVSGSIFVLSPVGADAVQASLALKDGASEDILTVKASYQGEDEYGTFANRTGVTVERGAYFETAISSYASKVFTVESCAGLHVGDIVRAHYVGSESGSDIYTTVVALSESAKTVTVADAVTMVDTADYALQGMGFKLKTYRKSLTGIVSQVDTTLGEIWCTLNADDPDHYVAQVFEQSSYVKVQVNTTATAVENKLPVTAELAYLSGGTTGTMPANVASWKPYFNAFDTLPVRMLALCETANDQIQSALEQYCRNRDDNPIAVLVAQYGLSTKQAMINAGNFFQRSDEVDALLIGNWLGVPNPFSTSSVAPDREIPCVGHVMGEWIYSIDQNGIHSSPARKNCALSGVNSVIGYTADKDEDRTDLADAGINVIQKMKGKGFILRNAFTPSTAKEFRYTNAVIERNFIKVSCVDSLQDSENTPNTIANVREDRMAVLQFMNKLWRSGSNGSTKEGETFGQYEKDDGSFSTTEDAFEVIADASNNSVATLQAGERNIDIWFMFPAPAGSIKVGCGLIYKTVA
;
A
#
# COMPACT_ATOMS: atom_id res chain seq x y z
N MET A 1 12.00 59.80 11.22
CA MET A 1 13.35 60.24 10.86
C MET A 1 13.82 59.46 9.64
N ARG A 2 14.13 60.14 8.52
CA ARG A 2 14.76 59.47 7.37
C ARG A 2 16.22 59.21 7.72
N ARG A 3 16.64 57.93 7.73
CA ARG A 3 18.06 57.56 7.83
C ARG A 3 18.71 57.81 6.46
N LEU A 4 19.84 58.55 6.46
CA LEU A 4 20.67 58.73 5.27
C LEU A 4 21.70 57.59 5.23
N GLY A 5 21.77 56.87 4.10
CA GLY A 5 22.71 55.75 3.91
C GLY A 5 22.11 54.62 3.08
N VAL A 6 22.92 53.62 2.74
CA VAL A 6 22.50 52.36 2.09
C VAL A 6 22.13 51.39 3.18
N TYR A 7 20.92 50.89 3.19
CA TYR A 7 20.42 49.92 4.17
C TYR A 7 20.06 48.61 3.47
N GLY A 8 20.55 47.49 4.00
CA GLY A 8 20.07 46.17 3.65
C GLY A 8 18.69 45.94 4.28
N ALA A 9 17.74 45.48 3.53
CA ALA A 9 16.47 44.97 4.00
C ALA A 9 16.41 43.47 3.71
N ASN A 10 16.05 42.65 4.70
CA ASN A 10 15.69 41.26 4.47
C ASN A 10 14.30 41.29 3.82
N LEU A 11 14.25 41.07 2.52
CA LEU A 11 13.00 40.85 1.83
C LEU A 11 12.55 39.39 2.11
N PRO A 12 11.26 39.15 2.27
CA PRO A 12 10.77 37.75 2.32
C PRO A 12 11.23 37.05 1.04
N THR A 13 11.75 35.85 1.18
CA THR A 13 12.18 35.03 0.05
C THR A 13 11.01 34.90 -0.92
N LYS A 14 11.12 35.43 -2.14
CA LYS A 14 10.14 35.14 -3.18
C LYS A 14 10.27 33.65 -3.48
N LYS A 15 9.22 32.87 -3.22
CA LYS A 15 9.19 31.46 -3.59
C LYS A 15 9.15 31.42 -5.12
N GLU A 16 10.29 31.11 -5.74
CA GLU A 16 10.34 30.87 -7.17
C GLU A 16 9.66 29.52 -7.44
N ARG A 17 8.94 29.44 -8.55
CA ARG A 17 8.38 28.17 -9.01
C ARG A 17 9.52 27.24 -9.38
N SER A 18 9.50 26.02 -8.90
CA SER A 18 10.49 24.97 -9.22
C SER A 18 9.77 23.67 -9.45
N VAL A 19 10.31 22.85 -10.36
CA VAL A 19 9.88 21.46 -10.53
C VAL A 19 10.79 20.57 -9.70
N GLU A 20 10.20 19.82 -8.79
CA GLU A 20 10.91 18.84 -7.99
C GLU A 20 10.77 17.44 -8.61
N PRO A 21 11.83 16.61 -8.58
CA PRO A 21 11.77 15.25 -9.10
C PRO A 21 10.73 14.42 -8.34
N ALA A 22 9.82 13.77 -9.06
CA ALA A 22 8.90 12.81 -8.47
C ALA A 22 9.64 11.56 -7.97
N ASP A 23 9.13 10.95 -6.90
CA ASP A 23 9.70 9.71 -6.37
C ASP A 23 9.30 8.51 -7.25
N PHE A 24 10.28 7.86 -7.87
CA PHE A 24 10.11 6.66 -8.70
C PHE A 24 10.59 5.39 -7.99
N SER A 25 10.76 5.42 -6.67
CA SER A 25 11.09 4.25 -5.84
C SER A 25 9.86 3.56 -5.25
N ILE A 26 8.66 3.87 -5.75
CA ILE A 26 7.39 3.36 -5.22
C ILE A 26 6.76 2.37 -6.20
N ALA A 27 6.63 1.12 -5.78
CA ALA A 27 5.96 0.06 -6.54
C ALA A 27 4.55 -0.24 -6.00
N GLY A 28 3.76 -0.98 -6.77
CA GLY A 28 2.51 -1.58 -6.38
C GLY A 28 2.50 -3.07 -6.67
N LEU A 29 1.96 -3.87 -5.78
CA LEU A 29 1.83 -5.32 -5.93
C LEU A 29 0.44 -5.78 -5.54
N ILE A 30 -0.20 -6.53 -6.42
CA ILE A 30 -1.43 -7.26 -6.12
C ILE A 30 -1.07 -8.73 -5.98
N GLY A 31 -1.25 -9.28 -4.78
CA GLY A 31 -0.88 -10.65 -4.46
C GLY A 31 -1.71 -11.20 -3.31
N TYR A 32 -1.83 -12.54 -3.23
CA TYR A 32 -2.57 -13.21 -2.18
C TYR A 32 -1.69 -13.45 -0.94
N PHE A 33 -2.27 -13.13 0.22
CA PHE A 33 -1.66 -13.35 1.53
C PHE A 33 -2.66 -14.03 2.45
N ASP A 34 -2.20 -14.52 3.59
CA ASP A 34 -3.09 -15.19 4.56
C ASP A 34 -4.07 -14.24 5.26
N ARG A 35 -3.75 -12.93 5.23
CA ARG A 35 -4.60 -11.84 5.67
C ARG A 35 -4.92 -10.97 4.47
N GLN A 36 -6.18 -10.62 4.31
CA GLN A 36 -6.69 -9.89 3.16
C GLN A 36 -7.46 -8.65 3.60
N TYR A 37 -7.33 -7.59 2.81
CA TYR A 37 -7.94 -6.28 3.08
C TYR A 37 -8.42 -5.65 1.77
N ASN A 38 -9.47 -4.82 1.85
CA ASN A 38 -9.93 -4.04 0.69
C ASN A 38 -9.11 -2.76 0.44
N LYS A 39 -7.96 -2.64 1.09
CA LYS A 39 -7.07 -1.49 1.01
C LYS A 39 -5.64 -1.93 0.75
N ALA A 40 -4.91 -1.15 -0.04
CA ALA A 40 -3.49 -1.32 -0.21
C ALA A 40 -2.71 -0.66 0.95
N PHE A 41 -1.71 -1.38 1.48
CA PHE A 41 -0.83 -0.90 2.55
C PHE A 41 0.56 -0.62 1.99
N GLN A 42 1.13 0.53 2.37
CA GLN A 42 2.51 0.85 2.04
C GLN A 42 3.47 0.11 2.97
N LEU A 43 4.44 -0.57 2.39
CA LEU A 43 5.49 -1.31 3.09
C LEU A 43 6.85 -0.75 2.72
N ARG A 44 7.74 -0.67 3.72
CA ARG A 44 9.15 -0.30 3.55
C ARG A 44 10.10 -1.43 3.94
N SER A 45 9.55 -2.53 4.47
CA SER A 45 10.31 -3.72 4.85
C SER A 45 9.43 -4.98 4.85
N ASP A 46 10.06 -6.15 4.78
CA ASP A 46 9.42 -7.44 4.97
C ASP A 46 8.84 -7.62 6.39
N ILE A 47 9.43 -6.97 7.39
CA ILE A 47 8.95 -6.99 8.78
C ILE A 47 7.59 -6.30 8.87
N GLU A 48 7.41 -5.13 8.25
CA GLU A 48 6.10 -4.47 8.16
C GLU A 48 5.09 -5.36 7.43
N GLY A 49 5.52 -6.00 6.33
CA GLY A 49 4.69 -6.96 5.61
C GLY A 49 4.19 -8.09 6.50
N LYS A 50 5.05 -8.67 7.35
CA LYS A 50 4.64 -9.72 8.29
C LYS A 50 3.66 -9.24 9.36
N ALA A 51 3.82 -8.01 9.83
CA ALA A 51 2.89 -7.42 10.79
C ALA A 51 1.48 -7.27 10.20
N ILE A 52 1.38 -6.87 8.92
CA ILE A 52 0.11 -6.60 8.22
C ILE A 52 -0.49 -7.89 7.64
N PHE A 53 0.26 -8.62 6.82
CA PHE A 53 -0.23 -9.75 6.03
C PHE A 53 -0.02 -11.13 6.68
N GLY A 54 0.63 -11.18 7.85
CA GLY A 54 0.95 -12.43 8.54
C GLY A 54 2.20 -13.11 7.98
N ASP A 55 2.36 -14.39 8.27
CA ASP A 55 3.49 -15.20 7.79
C ASP A 55 3.15 -15.90 6.47
N GLN A 56 4.17 -16.35 5.75
CA GLN A 56 4.01 -17.11 4.52
C GLN A 56 3.58 -18.56 4.84
N THR A 57 2.28 -18.84 4.83
CA THR A 57 1.74 -20.18 5.09
C THR A 57 1.06 -20.81 3.88
N ASN A 58 0.57 -20.01 2.94
CA ASN A 58 -0.14 -20.49 1.76
C ASN A 58 0.83 -20.87 0.64
N LYS A 59 0.93 -22.18 0.36
CA LYS A 59 1.79 -22.72 -0.70
C LYS A 59 1.30 -22.40 -2.11
N ASN A 60 0.03 -22.04 -2.27
CA ASN A 60 -0.59 -21.79 -3.57
C ASN A 60 -0.64 -20.30 -3.94
N ALA A 61 -0.13 -19.42 -3.09
CA ALA A 61 -0.10 -17.97 -3.30
C ALA A 61 1.35 -17.50 -3.52
N TYR A 62 1.53 -16.48 -4.36
CA TYR A 62 2.84 -15.94 -4.73
C TYR A 62 3.14 -14.58 -4.11
N GLY A 63 2.16 -13.95 -3.43
CA GLY A 63 2.30 -12.62 -2.86
C GLY A 63 3.56 -12.44 -2.02
N TRP A 64 3.80 -13.37 -1.09
CA TRP A 64 5.00 -13.35 -0.24
C TRP A 64 6.30 -13.56 -1.01
N ASP A 65 6.31 -14.46 -1.98
CA ASP A 65 7.51 -14.73 -2.78
C ASP A 65 7.92 -13.50 -3.59
N CYS A 66 6.93 -12.81 -4.18
CA CYS A 66 7.15 -11.57 -4.92
C CYS A 66 7.55 -10.41 -4.01
N LEU A 67 6.95 -10.29 -2.83
CA LEU A 67 7.29 -9.25 -1.85
C LEU A 67 8.71 -9.42 -1.30
N ASN A 68 9.08 -10.64 -0.93
CA ASN A 68 10.45 -10.97 -0.50
C ASN A 68 11.46 -10.72 -1.63
N GLY A 69 11.10 -11.09 -2.86
CA GLY A 69 11.89 -10.82 -4.04
C GLY A 69 12.12 -9.33 -4.28
N PHE A 70 11.09 -8.52 -4.08
CA PHE A 70 11.17 -7.07 -4.18
C PHE A 70 12.21 -6.50 -3.20
N PHE A 71 12.05 -6.76 -1.91
CA PHE A 71 12.97 -6.22 -0.89
C PHE A 71 14.40 -6.76 -1.04
N ALA A 72 14.59 -8.04 -1.39
CA ALA A 72 15.91 -8.61 -1.63
C ALA A 72 16.65 -7.96 -2.81
N ASN A 73 15.92 -7.42 -3.79
CA ASN A 73 16.48 -6.81 -4.98
C ASN A 73 16.61 -5.28 -4.91
N LEU A 74 16.11 -4.63 -3.88
CA LEU A 74 16.46 -3.24 -3.56
C LEU A 74 17.93 -3.09 -3.17
N LYS A 75 18.58 -4.14 -2.67
CA LYS A 75 20.04 -4.18 -2.35
C LYS A 75 20.50 -3.03 -1.47
N GLY A 76 19.65 -2.60 -0.54
CA GLY A 76 19.92 -1.49 0.39
C GLY A 76 19.54 -0.10 -0.09
N VAL A 77 19.00 0.02 -1.30
CA VAL A 77 18.40 1.26 -1.78
C VAL A 77 17.05 1.48 -1.10
N SER A 78 16.73 2.74 -0.85
CA SER A 78 15.42 3.12 -0.32
C SER A 78 14.35 2.88 -1.38
N GLY A 79 13.32 2.10 -1.03
CA GLY A 79 12.16 1.84 -1.87
C GLY A 79 10.98 1.42 -1.01
N SER A 80 9.79 1.62 -1.53
CA SER A 80 8.55 1.20 -0.88
C SER A 80 7.61 0.53 -1.86
N ILE A 81 6.68 -0.25 -1.33
CA ILE A 81 5.72 -0.96 -2.16
C ILE A 81 4.33 -0.90 -1.51
N PHE A 82 3.33 -0.50 -2.29
CA PHE A 82 1.93 -0.64 -1.89
C PHE A 82 1.46 -2.04 -2.23
N VAL A 83 1.01 -2.77 -1.23
CA VAL A 83 0.56 -4.17 -1.38
C VAL A 83 -0.92 -4.27 -1.11
N LEU A 84 -1.64 -4.88 -2.04
CA LEU A 84 -3.05 -5.23 -1.91
C LEU A 84 -3.20 -6.75 -1.92
N SER A 85 -3.87 -7.29 -0.91
CA SER A 85 -4.31 -8.69 -0.90
C SER A 85 -5.79 -8.75 -1.25
N PRO A 86 -6.15 -9.21 -2.46
CA PRO A 86 -7.54 -9.23 -2.90
C PRO A 86 -8.44 -10.06 -1.96
N VAL A 87 -9.59 -9.51 -1.60
CA VAL A 87 -10.61 -10.20 -0.81
C VAL A 87 -11.56 -10.91 -1.76
N GLY A 88 -11.62 -12.23 -1.73
CA GLY A 88 -12.56 -12.98 -2.56
C GLY A 88 -14.01 -12.61 -2.27
N ALA A 89 -14.88 -12.68 -3.29
CA ALA A 89 -16.28 -12.27 -3.16
C ALA A 89 -17.06 -13.07 -2.09
N ASP A 90 -16.61 -14.30 -1.80
CA ASP A 90 -17.13 -15.22 -0.81
C ASP A 90 -16.26 -15.28 0.46
N ALA A 91 -15.30 -14.34 0.63
CA ALA A 91 -14.51 -14.24 1.84
C ALA A 91 -15.40 -13.88 3.04
N VAL A 92 -15.12 -14.50 4.18
CA VAL A 92 -15.83 -14.25 5.41
C VAL A 92 -14.88 -13.65 6.43
N GLN A 93 -15.30 -12.59 7.10
CA GLN A 93 -14.59 -11.99 8.22
C GLN A 93 -14.73 -12.87 9.46
N ALA A 94 -13.63 -13.14 10.15
CA ALA A 94 -13.68 -13.87 11.42
C ALA A 94 -14.47 -13.07 12.46
N SER A 95 -15.36 -13.73 13.19
CA SER A 95 -16.17 -13.10 14.22
C SER A 95 -16.37 -14.00 15.44
N LEU A 96 -16.75 -13.37 16.55
CA LEU A 96 -17.13 -14.03 17.79
C LEU A 96 -18.33 -13.29 18.39
N ALA A 97 -19.39 -14.02 18.67
CA ALA A 97 -20.51 -13.49 19.44
C ALA A 97 -20.24 -13.68 20.94
N LEU A 98 -20.35 -12.59 21.70
CA LEU A 98 -20.29 -12.60 23.16
C LEU A 98 -21.70 -12.58 23.71
N LYS A 99 -21.95 -13.48 24.66
CA LYS A 99 -23.26 -13.73 25.24
C LYS A 99 -23.51 -12.83 26.45
N ASP A 100 -24.76 -12.48 26.63
CA ASP A 100 -25.28 -11.88 27.87
C ASP A 100 -25.66 -12.95 28.90
N GLY A 101 -26.20 -12.51 30.08
CA GLY A 101 -26.63 -13.43 31.13
C GLY A 101 -27.84 -14.30 30.78
N ALA A 102 -28.56 -14.00 29.71
CA ALA A 102 -29.67 -14.79 29.18
C ALA A 102 -29.25 -15.69 28.00
N SER A 103 -27.97 -15.74 27.67
CA SER A 103 -27.37 -16.47 26.53
C SER A 103 -27.72 -15.90 25.14
N GLU A 104 -28.14 -14.62 25.07
CA GLU A 104 -28.37 -13.90 23.84
C GLU A 104 -27.05 -13.24 23.36
N ASP A 105 -26.90 -13.04 22.05
CA ASP A 105 -25.72 -12.41 21.45
C ASP A 105 -25.76 -10.89 21.67
N ILE A 106 -25.08 -10.38 22.71
CA ILE A 106 -25.08 -8.96 23.07
C ILE A 106 -24.03 -8.15 22.32
N LEU A 107 -22.89 -8.75 22.00
CA LEU A 107 -21.81 -8.13 21.24
C LEU A 107 -21.35 -9.06 20.13
N THR A 108 -20.98 -8.49 19.00
CA THR A 108 -20.26 -9.20 17.93
C THR A 108 -18.88 -8.56 17.78
N VAL A 109 -17.84 -9.33 18.06
CA VAL A 109 -16.44 -8.93 17.83
C VAL A 109 -16.01 -9.44 16.47
N LYS A 110 -15.50 -8.55 15.60
CA LYS A 110 -15.05 -8.87 14.25
C LYS A 110 -13.56 -8.57 14.12
N ALA A 111 -12.84 -9.37 13.36
CA ALA A 111 -11.43 -9.13 13.09
C ALA A 111 -11.24 -7.87 12.25
N SER A 112 -10.25 -7.05 12.61
CA SER A 112 -9.85 -5.88 11.83
C SER A 112 -8.34 -5.66 11.93
N TYR A 113 -7.82 -4.76 11.10
CA TYR A 113 -6.46 -4.28 11.23
C TYR A 113 -6.39 -2.81 10.84
N GLN A 114 -5.93 -1.96 11.77
CA GLN A 114 -5.83 -0.51 11.59
C GLN A 114 -7.12 0.12 11.00
N GLY A 115 -8.29 -0.31 11.52
CA GLY A 115 -9.59 0.18 11.09
C GLY A 115 -10.17 -0.49 9.83
N GLU A 116 -9.40 -1.31 9.12
CA GLU A 116 -9.88 -2.07 7.96
C GLU A 116 -10.39 -3.46 8.36
N ASP A 117 -11.42 -3.96 7.68
CA ASP A 117 -11.93 -5.30 7.91
C ASP A 117 -10.90 -6.35 7.48
N GLU A 118 -10.57 -7.27 8.39
CA GLU A 118 -9.60 -8.34 8.15
C GLU A 118 -10.30 -9.62 7.74
N TYR A 119 -9.94 -10.13 6.58
CA TYR A 119 -10.39 -11.42 6.06
C TYR A 119 -9.26 -12.43 6.05
N GLY A 120 -9.59 -13.70 5.88
CA GLY A 120 -8.61 -14.78 5.83
C GLY A 120 -8.58 -15.63 7.09
N THR A 121 -7.93 -16.78 6.97
CA THR A 121 -7.86 -17.78 8.05
C THR A 121 -6.98 -17.33 9.22
N PHE A 122 -6.07 -16.38 8.99
CA PHE A 122 -5.21 -15.83 10.03
C PHE A 122 -6.00 -15.03 11.07
N ALA A 123 -7.10 -14.39 10.66
CA ALA A 123 -8.02 -13.66 11.52
C ALA A 123 -8.61 -14.54 12.66
N ASN A 124 -8.77 -15.85 12.42
CA ASN A 124 -9.23 -16.83 13.43
C ASN A 124 -8.25 -16.99 14.62
N ARG A 125 -7.07 -16.36 14.57
CA ARG A 125 -6.08 -16.35 15.65
C ARG A 125 -6.21 -15.17 16.59
N THR A 126 -7.14 -14.26 16.32
CA THR A 126 -7.51 -13.18 17.23
C THR A 126 -8.51 -13.73 18.24
N GLY A 127 -8.33 -13.43 19.49
CA GLY A 127 -9.22 -13.87 20.56
C GLY A 127 -9.46 -12.75 21.55
N VAL A 128 -10.50 -12.89 22.35
CA VAL A 128 -10.85 -11.92 23.39
C VAL A 128 -11.19 -12.61 24.71
N THR A 129 -10.99 -11.87 25.82
CA THR A 129 -11.50 -12.21 27.14
C THR A 129 -12.43 -11.11 27.60
N VAL A 130 -13.42 -11.45 28.42
CA VAL A 130 -14.34 -10.50 29.03
C VAL A 130 -14.24 -10.58 30.55
N GLU A 131 -14.04 -9.45 31.19
CA GLU A 131 -14.06 -9.29 32.65
C GLU A 131 -15.20 -8.35 33.03
N ARG A 132 -16.30 -8.88 33.60
CA ARG A 132 -17.44 -8.07 34.06
C ARG A 132 -17.18 -7.58 35.46
N GLY A 133 -17.48 -6.32 35.75
CA GLY A 133 -17.29 -5.73 37.07
C GLY A 133 -17.88 -4.35 37.22
N ALA A 134 -17.63 -3.74 38.37
CA ALA A 134 -18.02 -2.36 38.65
C ALA A 134 -16.88 -1.41 38.27
N TYR A 135 -17.20 -0.35 37.51
CA TYR A 135 -16.25 0.73 37.19
C TYR A 135 -16.41 1.94 38.11
N PHE A 136 -17.52 2.01 38.82
CA PHE A 136 -17.87 3.07 39.72
C PHE A 136 -18.52 2.49 40.98
N GLU A 137 -18.27 3.08 42.14
CA GLU A 137 -18.90 2.69 43.40
C GLU A 137 -19.11 3.92 44.30
N THR A 138 -20.27 4.03 44.93
CA THR A 138 -20.59 5.08 45.87
C THR A 138 -21.55 4.57 46.95
N ALA A 139 -21.43 5.14 48.16
CA ALA A 139 -22.34 4.82 49.25
C ALA A 139 -23.73 5.45 49.01
N ILE A 140 -24.77 4.73 49.42
CA ILE A 140 -26.18 5.19 49.39
C ILE A 140 -26.51 5.80 50.75
N SER A 141 -26.81 7.10 50.76
CA SER A 141 -27.18 7.79 51.99
C SER A 141 -28.67 7.63 52.30
N SER A 142 -29.53 7.63 51.29
CA SER A 142 -30.98 7.38 51.39
C SER A 142 -31.55 6.99 50.03
N TYR A 143 -32.74 6.41 50.03
CA TYR A 143 -33.48 6.19 48.80
C TYR A 143 -35.00 6.41 48.97
N ALA A 144 -35.63 6.77 47.88
CA ALA A 144 -37.08 6.91 47.82
C ALA A 144 -37.57 6.37 46.47
N SER A 145 -38.12 5.15 46.46
CA SER A 145 -38.65 4.47 45.27
C SER A 145 -37.63 4.35 44.12
N LYS A 146 -37.51 5.40 43.30
CA LYS A 146 -36.64 5.43 42.11
C LYS A 146 -35.44 6.36 42.26
N VAL A 147 -35.26 7.00 43.40
CA VAL A 147 -34.20 8.02 43.58
C VAL A 147 -33.29 7.59 44.72
N PHE A 148 -32.03 7.42 44.38
CA PHE A 148 -30.93 7.24 45.33
C PHE A 148 -30.29 8.58 45.65
N THR A 149 -30.08 8.89 46.92
CA THR A 149 -29.16 9.94 47.36
C THR A 149 -27.83 9.29 47.68
N VAL A 150 -26.76 9.74 47.02
CA VAL A 150 -25.45 9.12 47.07
C VAL A 150 -24.37 10.13 47.48
N GLU A 151 -23.17 9.67 47.82
CA GLU A 151 -22.07 10.58 48.15
C GLU A 151 -21.55 11.32 46.91
N SER A 152 -21.49 10.64 45.77
CA SER A 152 -21.12 11.21 44.49
C SER A 152 -21.80 10.45 43.35
N CYS A 153 -22.17 11.13 42.29
CA CYS A 153 -22.60 10.52 41.03
C CYS A 153 -21.66 10.86 39.86
N ALA A 154 -20.51 11.49 40.17
CA ALA A 154 -19.52 11.82 39.15
C ALA A 154 -18.91 10.54 38.53
N GLY A 155 -19.02 10.41 37.21
CA GLY A 155 -18.60 9.21 36.46
C GLY A 155 -19.73 8.26 36.10
N LEU A 156 -21.00 8.57 36.48
CA LEU A 156 -22.19 7.90 35.96
C LEU A 156 -22.82 8.74 34.85
N HIS A 157 -23.43 8.09 33.88
CA HIS A 157 -24.19 8.73 32.80
C HIS A 157 -25.62 8.20 32.72
N VAL A 158 -26.50 9.01 32.16
CA VAL A 158 -27.88 8.57 31.87
C VAL A 158 -27.79 7.41 30.85
N GLY A 159 -28.52 6.33 31.14
CA GLY A 159 -28.44 5.10 30.32
C GLY A 159 -27.55 4.01 30.91
N ASP A 160 -26.69 4.34 31.88
CA ASP A 160 -25.78 3.36 32.50
C ASP A 160 -26.56 2.31 33.29
N ILE A 161 -26.03 1.10 33.27
CA ILE A 161 -26.52 0.01 34.12
C ILE A 161 -25.86 0.15 35.49
N VAL A 162 -26.69 0.26 36.51
CA VAL A 162 -26.25 0.32 37.89
C VAL A 162 -26.77 -0.86 38.69
N ARG A 163 -26.01 -1.22 39.72
CA ARG A 163 -26.34 -2.28 40.67
C ARG A 163 -26.34 -1.72 42.09
N ALA A 164 -27.46 -1.85 42.81
CA ALA A 164 -27.39 -1.75 44.24
C ALA A 164 -26.84 -3.06 44.78
N HIS A 165 -25.55 -3.04 45.13
CA HIS A 165 -24.81 -4.21 45.58
C HIS A 165 -24.99 -4.41 47.08
N TYR A 166 -25.42 -5.60 47.46
CA TYR A 166 -25.60 -5.94 48.86
C TYR A 166 -24.27 -6.23 49.55
N VAL A 167 -23.91 -5.47 50.55
CA VAL A 167 -22.68 -5.57 51.34
C VAL A 167 -22.92 -5.97 52.80
N GLY A 168 -24.18 -6.14 53.19
CA GLY A 168 -24.58 -6.49 54.55
C GLY A 168 -24.20 -7.91 54.98
N SER A 169 -24.34 -8.19 56.27
CA SER A 169 -24.00 -9.52 56.85
C SER A 169 -25.15 -10.53 56.79
N GLU A 170 -26.38 -10.07 56.48
CA GLU A 170 -27.55 -10.93 56.34
C GLU A 170 -27.79 -11.33 54.87
N SER A 171 -28.84 -12.10 54.61
CA SER A 171 -29.18 -12.48 53.22
C SER A 171 -29.84 -11.33 52.47
N GLY A 172 -29.15 -10.79 51.48
CA GLY A 172 -29.66 -9.81 50.54
C GLY A 172 -29.32 -10.18 49.10
N SER A 173 -29.88 -9.50 48.13
CA SER A 173 -29.63 -9.71 46.72
C SER A 173 -29.27 -8.42 46.02
N ASP A 174 -28.40 -8.50 45.02
CA ASP A 174 -28.07 -7.40 44.12
C ASP A 174 -29.31 -7.01 43.31
N ILE A 175 -29.52 -5.69 43.14
CA ILE A 175 -30.67 -5.16 42.38
C ILE A 175 -30.11 -4.35 41.21
N TYR A 176 -30.44 -4.74 39.99
CA TYR A 176 -29.99 -4.09 38.76
C TYR A 176 -31.06 -3.17 38.19
N THR A 177 -30.66 -2.00 37.73
CA THR A 177 -31.53 -1.03 37.07
C THR A 177 -30.74 -0.12 36.14
N THR A 178 -31.39 0.80 35.45
CA THR A 178 -30.77 1.73 34.52
C THR A 178 -30.91 3.17 35.01
N VAL A 179 -29.91 3.99 34.87
CA VAL A 179 -29.93 5.41 35.22
C VAL A 179 -30.80 6.18 34.23
N VAL A 180 -31.77 6.96 34.73
CA VAL A 180 -32.69 7.79 33.92
C VAL A 180 -32.36 9.27 34.05
N ALA A 181 -31.89 9.71 35.22
CA ALA A 181 -31.48 11.10 35.44
C ALA A 181 -30.42 11.17 36.55
N LEU A 182 -29.56 12.17 36.46
CA LEU A 182 -28.49 12.47 37.40
C LEU A 182 -28.55 13.93 37.83
N SER A 183 -28.28 14.20 39.13
CA SER A 183 -28.07 15.55 39.63
C SER A 183 -26.85 15.58 40.54
N GLU A 184 -25.77 16.12 40.06
CA GLU A 184 -24.54 16.27 40.85
C GLU A 184 -24.70 17.23 42.00
N SER A 185 -25.47 18.32 41.81
CA SER A 185 -25.71 19.31 42.86
C SER A 185 -26.58 18.76 44.01
N ALA A 186 -27.56 17.92 43.69
CA ALA A 186 -28.41 17.24 44.68
C ALA A 186 -27.83 15.89 45.10
N LYS A 187 -26.77 15.41 44.44
CA LYS A 187 -26.18 14.09 44.67
C LYS A 187 -27.19 12.96 44.53
N THR A 188 -28.02 13.02 43.48
CA THR A 188 -29.10 12.04 43.27
C THR A 188 -28.97 11.32 41.96
N VAL A 189 -29.27 10.01 41.99
CA VAL A 189 -29.36 9.11 40.85
C VAL A 189 -30.78 8.61 40.74
N THR A 190 -31.48 8.99 39.67
CA THR A 190 -32.83 8.50 39.37
C THR A 190 -32.72 7.29 38.44
N VAL A 191 -33.43 6.21 38.80
CA VAL A 191 -33.39 4.94 38.06
C VAL A 191 -34.73 4.58 37.44
N ALA A 192 -34.73 3.69 36.46
CA ALA A 192 -35.91 3.30 35.69
C ALA A 192 -36.94 2.56 36.55
N ASP A 193 -36.51 1.64 37.38
CA ASP A 193 -37.37 0.76 38.17
C ASP A 193 -37.35 1.15 39.63
N ALA A 194 -38.50 0.97 40.30
CA ALA A 194 -38.57 1.15 41.74
C ALA A 194 -37.76 0.03 42.43
N VAL A 195 -36.89 0.44 43.33
CA VAL A 195 -36.04 -0.46 44.11
C VAL A 195 -36.59 -0.62 45.51
N THR A 196 -36.53 -1.82 46.06
CA THR A 196 -36.87 -2.09 47.46
C THR A 196 -35.63 -2.66 48.14
N MET A 197 -35.15 -1.94 49.16
CA MET A 197 -34.01 -2.33 50.00
C MET A 197 -34.45 -2.49 51.44
N VAL A 198 -33.82 -3.38 52.19
CA VAL A 198 -34.14 -3.61 53.60
C VAL A 198 -33.54 -2.51 54.45
N ASP A 199 -32.24 -2.20 54.25
CA ASP A 199 -31.55 -1.07 54.86
C ASP A 199 -30.60 -0.46 53.84
N THR A 200 -30.50 0.87 53.76
CA THR A 200 -29.60 1.59 52.85
C THR A 200 -28.12 1.38 53.21
N ALA A 201 -27.81 1.20 54.49
CA ALA A 201 -26.45 0.99 54.98
C ALA A 201 -25.85 -0.34 54.48
N ASP A 202 -26.72 -1.28 54.10
CA ASP A 202 -26.29 -2.59 53.58
C ASP A 202 -26.05 -2.61 52.07
N TYR A 203 -26.17 -1.48 51.38
CA TYR A 203 -26.02 -1.40 49.94
C TYR A 203 -25.04 -0.32 49.49
N ALA A 204 -24.24 -0.63 48.48
CA ALA A 204 -23.47 0.34 47.70
C ALA A 204 -24.05 0.43 46.28
N LEU A 205 -24.11 1.64 45.73
CA LEU A 205 -24.46 1.81 44.30
C LEU A 205 -23.23 1.69 43.46
N GLN A 206 -23.24 0.73 42.53
CA GLN A 206 -22.14 0.45 41.59
C GLN A 206 -22.59 0.70 40.17
N GLY A 207 -21.79 1.41 39.39
CA GLY A 207 -21.87 1.46 37.93
C GLY A 207 -21.25 0.20 37.33
N MET A 208 -22.01 -0.53 36.53
CA MET A 208 -21.60 -1.84 35.98
C MET A 208 -21.08 -1.73 34.57
N GLY A 209 -19.93 -2.34 34.32
CA GLY A 209 -19.32 -2.39 33.02
C GLY A 209 -18.54 -3.70 32.82
N PHE A 210 -17.72 -3.71 31.79
CA PHE A 210 -16.84 -4.84 31.49
C PHE A 210 -15.55 -4.34 30.83
N LYS A 211 -14.48 -5.14 30.96
CA LYS A 211 -13.26 -4.95 30.19
C LYS A 211 -13.21 -6.01 29.09
N LEU A 212 -12.81 -5.60 27.89
CA LEU A 212 -12.62 -6.49 26.75
C LEU A 212 -11.12 -6.46 26.37
N LYS A 213 -10.41 -7.57 26.64
CA LYS A 213 -8.99 -7.68 26.34
C LYS A 213 -8.80 -8.50 25.06
N THR A 214 -7.97 -8.01 24.15
CA THR A 214 -7.72 -8.62 22.85
C THR A 214 -6.37 -9.35 22.85
N TYR A 215 -6.34 -10.52 22.24
CA TYR A 215 -5.16 -11.38 22.16
C TYR A 215 -4.91 -11.84 20.73
N ARG A 216 -3.64 -12.07 20.42
CA ARG A 216 -3.25 -12.72 19.17
C ARG A 216 -2.41 -13.96 19.46
N LYS A 217 -2.69 -15.02 18.69
CA LYS A 217 -1.95 -16.29 18.73
C LYS A 217 -1.01 -16.36 17.53
N SER A 218 0.30 -16.49 17.78
CA SER A 218 1.30 -16.70 16.72
C SER A 218 1.16 -18.07 16.05
N LEU A 219 1.87 -18.28 14.93
CA LEU A 219 1.97 -19.60 14.27
C LEU A 219 2.56 -20.67 15.20
N THR A 220 3.49 -20.29 16.07
CA THR A 220 4.13 -21.18 17.03
C THR A 220 3.26 -21.47 18.26
N GLY A 221 2.06 -20.89 18.33
CA GLY A 221 1.11 -21.09 19.42
C GLY A 221 1.26 -20.11 20.59
N ILE A 222 2.20 -19.17 20.55
CA ILE A 222 2.37 -18.15 21.60
C ILE A 222 1.20 -17.18 21.54
N VAL A 223 0.57 -16.94 22.70
CA VAL A 223 -0.54 -16.00 22.86
C VAL A 223 -0.02 -14.74 23.52
N SER A 224 -0.29 -13.59 22.92
CA SER A 224 0.11 -12.29 23.43
C SER A 224 -1.10 -11.36 23.46
N GLN A 225 -1.25 -10.59 24.54
CA GLN A 225 -2.24 -9.51 24.60
C GLN A 225 -1.80 -8.38 23.65
N VAL A 226 -2.75 -7.88 22.89
CA VAL A 226 -2.61 -6.72 21.99
C VAL A 226 -3.60 -5.65 22.45
N ASP A 227 -3.45 -4.42 21.95
CA ASP A 227 -4.29 -3.27 22.38
C ASP A 227 -4.40 -3.15 23.92
N THR A 228 -3.26 -3.31 24.61
CA THR A 228 -3.21 -3.42 26.08
C THR A 228 -3.86 -2.23 26.79
N THR A 229 -3.71 -1.02 26.25
CA THR A 229 -4.32 0.21 26.80
C THR A 229 -5.84 0.15 26.74
N LEU A 230 -6.41 -0.28 25.59
CA LEU A 230 -7.85 -0.41 25.43
C LEU A 230 -8.43 -1.50 26.32
N GLY A 231 -7.68 -2.59 26.51
CA GLY A 231 -8.08 -3.71 27.36
C GLY A 231 -8.22 -3.37 28.85
N GLU A 232 -7.69 -2.24 29.31
CA GLU A 232 -7.84 -1.76 30.69
C GLU A 232 -8.97 -0.75 30.87
N ILE A 233 -9.62 -0.30 29.79
CA ILE A 233 -10.77 0.60 29.85
C ILE A 233 -12.01 -0.20 30.25
N TRP A 234 -12.74 0.32 31.24
CA TRP A 234 -14.07 -0.17 31.56
C TRP A 234 -15.05 0.30 30.49
N CYS A 235 -15.68 -0.63 29.82
CA CYS A 235 -16.65 -0.35 28.76
C CYS A 235 -18.07 -0.53 29.25
N THR A 236 -18.99 0.24 28.66
CA THR A 236 -20.43 0.13 28.82
C THR A 236 -21.11 -0.13 27.48
N LEU A 237 -22.41 -0.38 27.51
CA LEU A 237 -23.27 -0.44 26.31
C LEU A 237 -24.04 0.87 26.08
N ASN A 238 -23.72 1.90 26.84
CA ASN A 238 -24.38 3.18 26.79
C ASN A 238 -23.78 4.08 25.70
N ALA A 239 -24.49 4.31 24.62
CA ALA A 239 -24.04 5.16 23.52
C ALA A 239 -24.00 6.67 23.86
N ASP A 240 -24.66 7.09 24.95
CA ASP A 240 -24.65 8.48 25.45
C ASP A 240 -23.38 8.78 26.27
N ASP A 241 -22.57 7.75 26.58
CA ASP A 241 -21.24 7.86 27.20
C ASP A 241 -20.15 7.44 26.21
N PRO A 242 -19.68 8.35 25.34
CA PRO A 242 -18.75 8.01 24.28
C PRO A 242 -17.38 7.52 24.78
N ASP A 243 -16.95 7.93 25.96
CA ASP A 243 -15.65 7.58 26.55
C ASP A 243 -15.61 6.12 27.02
N HIS A 244 -16.76 5.53 27.31
CA HIS A 244 -16.89 4.14 27.78
C HIS A 244 -17.74 3.26 26.83
N TYR A 245 -18.38 3.83 25.81
CA TYR A 245 -19.15 3.03 24.87
C TYR A 245 -18.24 2.09 24.08
N VAL A 246 -18.44 0.77 24.26
CA VAL A 246 -17.53 -0.26 23.74
C VAL A 246 -17.26 -0.15 22.25
N ALA A 247 -18.28 0.15 21.43
CA ALA A 247 -18.11 0.27 20.00
C ALA A 247 -17.19 1.45 19.65
N GLN A 248 -17.31 2.58 20.35
CA GLN A 248 -16.48 3.77 20.13
C GLN A 248 -15.05 3.60 20.69
N VAL A 249 -14.92 3.01 21.88
CA VAL A 249 -13.60 2.69 22.45
C VAL A 249 -12.81 1.80 21.50
N PHE A 250 -13.45 0.78 20.91
CA PHE A 250 -12.80 -0.16 20.02
C PHE A 250 -12.71 0.30 18.54
N GLU A 251 -13.23 1.49 18.19
CA GLU A 251 -12.84 2.15 16.92
C GLU A 251 -11.35 2.46 16.86
N GLN A 252 -10.71 2.66 18.01
CA GLN A 252 -9.27 2.88 18.11
C GLN A 252 -8.44 1.56 18.10
N SER A 253 -9.11 0.40 18.14
CA SER A 253 -8.43 -0.88 18.13
C SER A 253 -7.76 -1.13 16.79
N SER A 254 -6.52 -1.65 16.88
CA SER A 254 -5.77 -2.09 15.70
C SER A 254 -6.15 -3.51 15.25
N TYR A 255 -6.96 -4.26 16.03
CA TYR A 255 -7.14 -5.70 15.79
C TYR A 255 -8.58 -6.17 15.76
N VAL A 256 -9.51 -5.44 16.35
CA VAL A 256 -10.92 -5.84 16.37
C VAL A 256 -11.85 -4.63 16.22
N LYS A 257 -13.02 -4.86 15.66
CA LYS A 257 -14.18 -3.97 15.71
C LYS A 257 -15.25 -4.63 16.56
N VAL A 258 -15.95 -3.85 17.37
CA VAL A 258 -17.01 -4.35 18.24
C VAL A 258 -18.33 -3.75 17.81
N GLN A 259 -19.32 -4.59 17.58
CA GLN A 259 -20.67 -4.22 17.26
C GLN A 259 -21.58 -4.59 18.43
N VAL A 260 -22.37 -3.64 18.92
CA VAL A 260 -23.41 -3.87 19.94
C VAL A 260 -24.67 -4.38 19.24
N ASN A 261 -25.20 -5.50 19.73
CA ASN A 261 -26.45 -6.08 19.25
C ASN A 261 -27.59 -5.65 20.18
N THR A 262 -28.76 -5.34 19.63
CA THR A 262 -29.92 -5.01 20.42
C THR A 262 -30.57 -6.30 20.93
N THR A 263 -30.68 -6.44 22.25
CA THR A 263 -31.36 -7.57 22.90
C THR A 263 -32.52 -7.07 23.78
N ALA A 264 -33.54 -7.88 23.91
CA ALA A 264 -34.71 -7.61 24.77
C ALA A 264 -34.55 -8.18 26.17
N THR A 265 -33.34 -8.28 26.69
CA THR A 265 -33.02 -8.96 27.93
C THR A 265 -33.29 -8.09 29.16
N ALA A 266 -33.58 -8.69 30.30
CA ALA A 266 -33.69 -7.99 31.59
C ALA A 266 -32.36 -7.30 31.96
N VAL A 267 -32.44 -6.20 32.73
CA VAL A 267 -31.28 -5.30 32.97
C VAL A 267 -30.10 -6.03 33.60
N GLU A 268 -30.35 -6.95 34.52
CA GLU A 268 -29.31 -7.78 35.17
C GLU A 268 -28.49 -8.64 34.19
N ASN A 269 -29.08 -8.97 33.05
CA ASN A 269 -28.50 -9.81 32.03
C ASN A 269 -27.88 -9.02 30.84
N LYS A 270 -28.11 -7.71 30.73
CA LYS A 270 -27.74 -6.90 29.56
C LYS A 270 -26.23 -6.74 29.31
N LEU A 271 -25.36 -7.07 30.27
CA LEU A 271 -23.92 -6.98 30.07
C LEU A 271 -23.35 -8.33 29.65
N PRO A 272 -22.30 -8.35 28.85
CA PRO A 272 -21.63 -9.60 28.49
C PRO A 272 -21.15 -10.32 29.75
N VAL A 273 -21.29 -11.65 29.76
CA VAL A 273 -20.79 -12.47 30.87
C VAL A 273 -19.27 -12.54 30.85
N THR A 274 -18.65 -12.68 32.03
CA THR A 274 -17.21 -12.96 32.11
C THR A 274 -16.88 -14.21 31.27
N ALA A 275 -15.92 -14.07 30.39
CA ALA A 275 -15.50 -15.14 29.49
C ALA A 275 -13.98 -15.30 29.46
N GLU A 276 -13.53 -16.54 29.54
CA GLU A 276 -12.15 -16.92 29.29
C GLU A 276 -11.80 -16.65 27.81
N LEU A 277 -10.51 -16.79 27.46
CA LEU A 277 -10.02 -16.55 26.13
C LEU A 277 -10.74 -17.41 25.07
N ALA A 278 -11.54 -16.73 24.25
CA ALA A 278 -12.23 -17.31 23.11
C ALA A 278 -11.72 -16.69 21.81
N TYR A 279 -11.48 -17.52 20.80
CA TYR A 279 -10.98 -17.08 19.49
C TYR A 279 -12.14 -16.81 18.54
N LEU A 280 -11.94 -15.79 17.68
CA LEU A 280 -12.80 -15.55 16.53
C LEU A 280 -12.76 -16.77 15.60
N SER A 281 -13.81 -16.97 14.83
CA SER A 281 -13.95 -18.13 13.94
C SER A 281 -14.65 -17.77 12.64
N GLY A 282 -14.65 -18.69 11.68
CA GLY A 282 -15.34 -18.54 10.40
C GLY A 282 -14.62 -17.69 9.38
N GLY A 283 -13.45 -17.11 9.71
CA GLY A 283 -12.67 -16.31 8.75
C GLY A 283 -12.14 -17.16 7.59
N THR A 284 -12.39 -16.71 6.36
CA THR A 284 -11.94 -17.37 5.13
C THR A 284 -11.37 -16.36 4.14
N THR A 285 -10.44 -16.82 3.29
CA THR A 285 -9.82 -15.98 2.25
C THR A 285 -10.73 -15.77 1.02
N GLY A 286 -11.76 -16.58 0.88
CA GLY A 286 -12.59 -16.56 -0.33
C GLY A 286 -11.89 -17.09 -1.57
N THR A 287 -12.59 -17.04 -2.69
CA THR A 287 -12.15 -17.52 -3.99
C THR A 287 -11.48 -16.40 -4.79
N MET A 288 -10.33 -16.69 -5.40
CA MET A 288 -9.59 -15.74 -6.23
C MET A 288 -10.45 -15.27 -7.43
N PRO A 289 -10.39 -13.98 -7.79
CA PRO A 289 -11.10 -13.46 -8.97
C PRO A 289 -10.70 -14.21 -10.24
N ALA A 290 -11.69 -14.65 -11.02
CA ALA A 290 -11.47 -15.53 -12.18
C ALA A 290 -11.42 -14.79 -13.52
N ASN A 291 -11.92 -13.56 -13.60
CA ASN A 291 -12.06 -12.82 -14.85
C ASN A 291 -11.71 -11.33 -14.69
N VAL A 292 -11.51 -10.64 -15.81
CA VAL A 292 -11.12 -9.22 -15.84
C VAL A 292 -12.05 -8.32 -15.01
N ALA A 293 -13.37 -8.52 -15.11
CA ALA A 293 -14.33 -7.68 -14.39
C ALA A 293 -14.18 -7.80 -12.87
N SER A 294 -13.87 -9.01 -12.39
CA SER A 294 -13.63 -9.27 -10.96
C SER A 294 -12.31 -8.69 -10.45
N TRP A 295 -11.31 -8.46 -11.33
CA TRP A 295 -10.03 -7.85 -10.97
C TRP A 295 -10.07 -6.32 -10.97
N LYS A 296 -10.93 -5.69 -11.75
CA LYS A 296 -11.00 -4.21 -11.86
C LYS A 296 -11.07 -3.46 -10.53
N PRO A 297 -11.90 -3.88 -9.55
CA PRO A 297 -11.95 -3.17 -8.25
C PRO A 297 -10.59 -3.12 -7.53
N TYR A 298 -9.78 -4.17 -7.68
CA TYR A 298 -8.45 -4.24 -7.07
C TYR A 298 -7.42 -3.39 -7.81
N PHE A 299 -7.57 -3.18 -9.12
CA PHE A 299 -6.77 -2.19 -9.86
C PHE A 299 -7.12 -0.79 -9.38
N ASN A 300 -8.41 -0.46 -9.31
CA ASN A 300 -8.89 0.86 -8.89
C ASN A 300 -8.51 1.22 -7.42
N ALA A 301 -8.19 0.24 -6.59
CA ALA A 301 -7.67 0.50 -5.25
C ALA A 301 -6.33 1.26 -5.25
N PHE A 302 -5.67 1.37 -6.40
CA PHE A 302 -4.44 2.14 -6.58
C PHE A 302 -4.66 3.54 -7.18
N ASP A 303 -5.89 3.95 -7.52
CA ASP A 303 -6.20 5.20 -8.25
C ASP A 303 -5.58 6.45 -7.60
N THR A 304 -5.57 6.51 -6.27
CA THR A 304 -5.05 7.65 -5.50
C THR A 304 -3.63 7.43 -4.96
N LEU A 305 -3.01 6.29 -5.26
CA LEU A 305 -1.70 5.93 -4.71
C LEU A 305 -0.59 6.29 -5.70
N PRO A 306 0.53 6.86 -5.23
CA PRO A 306 1.61 7.34 -6.08
C PRO A 306 2.53 6.20 -6.56
N VAL A 307 1.95 5.11 -7.09
CA VAL A 307 2.73 3.98 -7.60
C VAL A 307 3.30 4.30 -8.99
N ARG A 308 4.54 3.89 -9.24
CA ARG A 308 5.24 4.10 -10.52
C ARG A 308 5.42 2.83 -11.32
N MET A 309 5.30 1.70 -10.66
CA MET A 309 5.28 0.35 -11.26
C MET A 309 4.15 -0.41 -10.58
N LEU A 310 3.40 -1.20 -11.33
CA LEU A 310 2.32 -2.02 -10.78
C LEU A 310 2.38 -3.44 -11.35
N ALA A 311 2.27 -4.44 -10.48
CA ALA A 311 2.30 -5.85 -10.87
C ALA A 311 1.18 -6.65 -10.20
N LEU A 312 0.72 -7.68 -10.91
CA LEU A 312 -0.16 -8.72 -10.40
C LEU A 312 0.57 -10.06 -10.48
N CYS A 313 0.79 -10.70 -9.33
CA CYS A 313 1.60 -11.93 -9.27
C CYS A 313 0.79 -13.23 -9.20
N GLU A 314 -0.51 -13.18 -8.95
CA GLU A 314 -1.30 -14.40 -8.70
C GLU A 314 -1.85 -15.06 -9.96
N THR A 315 -1.84 -14.36 -11.08
CA THR A 315 -2.30 -14.92 -12.35
C THR A 315 -1.47 -14.39 -13.51
N ALA A 316 -1.10 -15.28 -14.39
CA ALA A 316 -0.46 -14.98 -15.67
C ALA A 316 -1.44 -15.13 -16.84
N ASN A 317 -2.73 -14.95 -16.59
CA ASN A 317 -3.74 -14.96 -17.65
C ASN A 317 -3.55 -13.70 -18.51
N ASP A 318 -3.32 -13.88 -19.81
CA ASP A 318 -3.00 -12.80 -20.75
C ASP A 318 -4.05 -11.69 -20.78
N GLN A 319 -5.34 -12.05 -20.66
CA GLN A 319 -6.44 -11.08 -20.66
C GLN A 319 -6.45 -10.21 -19.39
N ILE A 320 -6.16 -10.81 -18.23
CA ILE A 320 -6.10 -10.09 -16.95
C ILE A 320 -4.85 -9.21 -16.91
N GLN A 321 -3.70 -9.73 -17.35
CA GLN A 321 -2.47 -8.97 -17.46
C GLN A 321 -2.58 -7.79 -18.44
N SER A 322 -3.27 -8.00 -19.58
CA SER A 322 -3.58 -6.92 -20.54
C SER A 322 -4.52 -5.87 -19.95
N ALA A 323 -5.48 -6.28 -19.10
CA ALA A 323 -6.35 -5.33 -18.41
C ALA A 323 -5.60 -4.50 -17.36
N LEU A 324 -4.58 -5.06 -16.72
CA LEU A 324 -3.68 -4.33 -15.82
C LEU A 324 -2.86 -3.28 -16.60
N GLU A 325 -2.30 -3.65 -17.77
CA GLU A 325 -1.61 -2.69 -18.65
C GLU A 325 -2.55 -1.55 -19.04
N GLN A 326 -3.74 -1.88 -19.51
CA GLN A 326 -4.74 -0.87 -19.90
C GLN A 326 -5.12 0.05 -18.75
N TYR A 327 -5.23 -0.48 -17.52
CA TYR A 327 -5.46 0.31 -16.33
C TYR A 327 -4.30 1.29 -16.09
N CYS A 328 -3.06 0.82 -16.12
CA CYS A 328 -1.87 1.65 -15.92
C CYS A 328 -1.77 2.77 -16.98
N ARG A 329 -2.00 2.44 -18.23
CA ARG A 329 -1.95 3.38 -19.36
C ARG A 329 -3.05 4.46 -19.28
N ASN A 330 -4.21 4.14 -18.74
CA ASN A 330 -5.34 5.06 -18.62
C ASN A 330 -5.26 5.97 -17.39
N ARG A 331 -4.30 5.76 -16.50
CA ARG A 331 -4.06 6.67 -15.37
C ARG A 331 -3.32 7.92 -15.83
N ASP A 332 -3.58 9.04 -15.20
CA ASP A 332 -2.91 10.32 -15.52
C ASP A 332 -1.40 10.27 -15.25
N ASP A 333 -0.96 9.50 -14.25
CA ASP A 333 0.45 9.33 -13.87
C ASP A 333 1.15 8.17 -14.59
N ASN A 334 0.43 7.38 -15.42
CA ASN A 334 0.93 6.30 -16.27
C ASN A 334 1.98 5.39 -15.58
N PRO A 335 1.66 4.67 -14.49
CA PRO A 335 2.60 3.71 -13.91
C PRO A 335 2.90 2.59 -14.91
N ILE A 336 4.11 2.03 -14.87
CA ILE A 336 4.47 0.93 -15.76
C ILE A 336 3.92 -0.38 -15.21
N ALA A 337 3.17 -1.12 -16.03
CA ALA A 337 2.74 -2.47 -15.71
C ALA A 337 3.93 -3.46 -15.87
N VAL A 338 4.31 -4.14 -14.80
CA VAL A 338 5.29 -5.23 -14.85
C VAL A 338 4.53 -6.54 -14.98
N LEU A 339 4.54 -7.11 -16.18
CA LEU A 339 3.73 -8.25 -16.57
C LEU A 339 4.54 -9.53 -16.64
N VAL A 340 3.92 -10.66 -16.32
CA VAL A 340 4.49 -11.98 -16.51
C VAL A 340 3.65 -12.81 -17.48
N ALA A 341 4.30 -13.45 -18.43
CA ALA A 341 3.65 -14.38 -19.36
C ALA A 341 3.28 -15.71 -18.67
N GLN A 342 2.48 -16.51 -19.33
CA GLN A 342 2.03 -17.81 -18.84
C GLN A 342 3.20 -18.71 -18.41
N TYR A 343 2.94 -19.52 -17.38
CA TYR A 343 3.93 -20.46 -16.86
C TYR A 343 4.36 -21.49 -17.91
N GLY A 344 5.66 -21.81 -17.94
CA GLY A 344 6.18 -22.95 -18.68
C GLY A 344 6.36 -22.76 -20.19
N LEU A 345 6.46 -21.53 -20.69
CA LEU A 345 6.79 -21.26 -22.10
C LEU A 345 8.20 -21.74 -22.44
N SER A 346 8.33 -23.01 -22.87
CA SER A 346 9.62 -23.70 -23.05
C SER A 346 10.23 -23.57 -24.45
N THR A 347 9.51 -22.96 -25.40
CA THR A 347 9.97 -22.79 -26.79
C THR A 347 9.98 -21.31 -27.20
N LYS A 348 10.90 -20.96 -28.11
CA LYS A 348 10.97 -19.64 -28.73
C LYS A 348 9.62 -19.19 -29.29
N GLN A 349 8.94 -20.09 -30.05
CA GLN A 349 7.67 -19.74 -30.68
C GLN A 349 6.54 -19.47 -29.66
N ALA A 350 6.52 -20.22 -28.54
CA ALA A 350 5.54 -19.98 -27.48
C ALA A 350 5.75 -18.60 -26.82
N MET A 351 7.01 -18.19 -26.61
CA MET A 351 7.35 -16.86 -26.13
C MET A 351 6.92 -15.77 -27.12
N ILE A 352 7.22 -15.93 -28.41
CA ILE A 352 6.83 -14.98 -29.45
C ILE A 352 5.28 -14.84 -29.50
N ASN A 353 4.55 -15.94 -29.43
CA ASN A 353 3.10 -15.90 -29.44
C ASN A 353 2.54 -15.16 -28.23
N ALA A 354 3.12 -15.37 -27.05
CA ALA A 354 2.74 -14.63 -25.84
C ALA A 354 3.05 -13.14 -25.99
N GLY A 355 4.21 -12.77 -26.52
CA GLY A 355 4.57 -11.37 -26.78
C GLY A 355 3.60 -10.70 -27.77
N ASN A 356 3.31 -11.35 -28.87
CA ASN A 356 2.41 -10.85 -29.89
C ASN A 356 0.98 -10.57 -29.41
N PHE A 357 0.52 -11.26 -28.36
CA PHE A 357 -0.77 -10.98 -27.74
C PHE A 357 -0.87 -9.56 -27.19
N PHE A 358 0.23 -9.06 -26.64
CA PHE A 358 0.32 -7.72 -26.05
C PHE A 358 0.75 -6.64 -27.04
N GLN A 359 1.20 -7.01 -28.26
CA GLN A 359 1.66 -6.04 -29.24
C GLN A 359 0.57 -5.06 -29.67
N ARG A 360 0.98 -3.78 -29.75
CA ARG A 360 0.16 -2.67 -30.25
C ARG A 360 1.01 -1.70 -31.07
N SER A 361 0.38 -0.95 -31.94
CA SER A 361 1.02 0.08 -32.78
C SER A 361 1.16 1.43 -32.07
N ASP A 362 0.58 1.57 -30.90
CA ASP A 362 0.56 2.77 -30.09
C ASP A 362 1.38 2.57 -28.82
N GLU A 363 1.22 3.47 -27.89
CA GLU A 363 1.86 3.44 -26.58
C GLU A 363 1.46 2.19 -25.76
N VAL A 364 2.45 1.56 -25.13
CA VAL A 364 2.27 0.46 -24.18
C VAL A 364 3.15 0.69 -22.96
N ASP A 365 2.53 1.01 -21.84
CA ASP A 365 3.24 1.26 -20.58
C ASP A 365 3.46 -0.06 -19.82
N ALA A 366 4.20 -0.99 -20.42
CA ALA A 366 4.44 -2.30 -19.84
C ALA A 366 5.84 -2.86 -20.10
N LEU A 367 6.32 -3.67 -19.16
CA LEU A 367 7.45 -4.58 -19.29
C LEU A 367 6.92 -6.01 -19.17
N LEU A 368 6.79 -6.72 -20.29
CA LEU A 368 6.37 -8.13 -20.34
C LEU A 368 7.56 -9.07 -20.23
N ILE A 369 7.53 -10.00 -19.27
CA ILE A 369 8.61 -10.98 -19.02
C ILE A 369 8.09 -12.38 -19.25
N GLY A 370 8.82 -13.16 -20.06
CA GLY A 370 8.42 -14.52 -20.43
C GLY A 370 8.77 -15.61 -19.42
N ASN A 371 9.68 -15.33 -18.49
CA ASN A 371 10.23 -16.33 -17.59
C ASN A 371 9.63 -16.26 -16.19
N TRP A 372 9.54 -17.44 -15.56
CA TRP A 372 9.36 -17.59 -14.13
C TRP A 372 10.70 -17.90 -13.46
N LEU A 373 10.75 -17.75 -12.13
CA LEU A 373 11.98 -17.96 -11.35
C LEU A 373 11.84 -19.18 -10.44
N GLY A 374 12.92 -19.95 -10.33
CA GLY A 374 13.10 -20.93 -9.28
C GLY A 374 13.87 -20.31 -8.12
N VAL A 375 13.25 -20.27 -6.95
CA VAL A 375 13.80 -19.70 -5.71
C VAL A 375 13.87 -20.77 -4.60
N PRO A 376 14.66 -20.56 -3.54
CA PRO A 376 14.64 -21.47 -2.40
C PRO A 376 13.23 -21.67 -1.85
N ASN A 377 12.85 -22.93 -1.60
CA ASN A 377 11.50 -23.27 -1.15
C ASN A 377 11.33 -23.01 0.35
N PRO A 378 10.57 -21.98 0.77
CA PRO A 378 10.41 -21.64 2.18
C PRO A 378 9.56 -22.66 2.97
N PHE A 379 8.87 -23.55 2.26
CA PHE A 379 8.03 -24.58 2.87
C PHE A 379 8.76 -25.91 3.09
N SER A 380 10.05 -25.98 2.78
CA SER A 380 10.86 -27.18 2.96
C SER A 380 12.10 -26.88 3.81
N THR A 381 12.38 -27.76 4.73
CA THR A 381 13.63 -27.75 5.52
C THR A 381 14.74 -28.58 4.88
N SER A 382 14.45 -29.28 3.79
CA SER A 382 15.43 -30.12 3.07
C SER A 382 16.23 -29.28 2.09
N SER A 383 17.56 -29.36 2.17
CA SER A 383 18.48 -28.69 1.24
C SER A 383 18.45 -29.25 -0.18
N VAL A 384 17.82 -30.41 -0.37
CA VAL A 384 17.64 -31.08 -1.69
C VAL A 384 16.21 -30.96 -2.20
N ALA A 385 15.37 -30.14 -1.54
CA ALA A 385 14.02 -29.89 -2.02
C ALA A 385 14.09 -29.16 -3.38
N PRO A 386 13.15 -29.44 -4.30
CA PRO A 386 13.05 -28.68 -5.54
C PRO A 386 12.77 -27.21 -5.26
N ASP A 387 13.32 -26.35 -6.11
CA ASP A 387 13.03 -24.92 -6.08
C ASP A 387 11.52 -24.66 -6.13
N ARG A 388 11.09 -23.59 -5.48
CA ARG A 388 9.76 -23.05 -5.64
C ARG A 388 9.73 -22.18 -6.89
N GLU A 389 8.80 -22.46 -7.79
CA GLU A 389 8.63 -21.74 -9.04
C GLU A 389 7.65 -20.59 -8.87
N ILE A 390 8.08 -19.37 -9.15
CA ILE A 390 7.34 -18.15 -8.85
C ILE A 390 7.36 -17.15 -10.01
N PRO A 391 6.39 -16.23 -10.11
CA PRO A 391 6.44 -15.09 -11.01
C PRO A 391 7.63 -14.16 -10.68
N CYS A 392 8.27 -13.62 -11.71
CA CYS A 392 9.48 -12.80 -11.57
C CYS A 392 9.21 -11.34 -11.17
N VAL A 393 7.95 -10.89 -11.18
CA VAL A 393 7.59 -9.46 -11.13
C VAL A 393 8.15 -8.72 -9.91
N GLY A 394 8.09 -9.32 -8.72
CA GLY A 394 8.63 -8.70 -7.51
C GLY A 394 10.14 -8.48 -7.59
N HIS A 395 10.89 -9.50 -8.01
CA HIS A 395 12.33 -9.41 -8.18
C HIS A 395 12.72 -8.33 -9.19
N VAL A 396 12.01 -8.25 -10.31
CA VAL A 396 12.28 -7.28 -11.37
C VAL A 396 11.96 -5.86 -10.94
N MET A 397 10.85 -5.62 -10.25
CA MET A 397 10.51 -4.30 -9.73
C MET A 397 11.56 -3.78 -8.74
N GLY A 398 11.98 -4.62 -7.77
CA GLY A 398 13.01 -4.26 -6.80
C GLY A 398 14.35 -3.94 -7.46
N GLU A 399 14.75 -4.76 -8.43
CA GLU A 399 15.97 -4.57 -9.19
C GLU A 399 15.91 -3.32 -10.07
N TRP A 400 14.77 -3.02 -10.69
CA TRP A 400 14.60 -1.81 -11.50
C TRP A 400 14.70 -0.53 -10.67
N ILE A 401 14.11 -0.50 -9.46
CA ILE A 401 14.29 0.62 -8.52
C ILE A 401 15.77 0.77 -8.14
N TYR A 402 16.46 -0.34 -7.85
CA TYR A 402 17.92 -0.32 -7.64
C TYR A 402 18.66 0.27 -8.84
N SER A 403 18.30 -0.11 -10.07
CA SER A 403 18.91 0.41 -11.29
C SER A 403 18.68 1.91 -11.46
N ILE A 404 17.48 2.40 -11.18
CA ILE A 404 17.15 3.84 -11.25
C ILE A 404 17.97 4.64 -10.24
N ASP A 405 18.09 4.16 -9.01
CA ASP A 405 18.89 4.83 -7.97
C ASP A 405 20.36 4.91 -8.36
N GLN A 406 20.94 3.80 -8.81
CA GLN A 406 22.36 3.73 -9.13
C GLN A 406 22.75 4.39 -10.46
N ASN A 407 21.87 4.37 -11.46
CA ASN A 407 22.22 4.72 -12.83
C ASN A 407 21.35 5.85 -13.42
N GLY A 408 20.34 6.34 -12.70
CA GLY A 408 19.37 7.34 -13.18
C GLY A 408 18.18 6.74 -13.92
N ILE A 409 17.11 7.55 -14.05
CA ILE A 409 15.80 7.15 -14.60
C ILE A 409 15.89 6.67 -16.07
N HIS A 410 16.80 7.25 -16.86
CA HIS A 410 17.04 6.89 -18.26
C HIS A 410 17.65 5.50 -18.43
N SER A 411 18.03 4.84 -17.33
CA SER A 411 18.76 3.58 -17.37
C SER A 411 17.82 2.39 -17.52
N SER A 412 18.17 1.49 -18.47
CA SER A 412 17.46 0.24 -18.66
C SER A 412 17.67 -0.72 -17.47
N PRO A 413 16.63 -1.44 -16.98
CA PRO A 413 16.80 -2.50 -15.99
C PRO A 413 17.58 -3.72 -16.50
N ALA A 414 17.84 -3.81 -17.80
CA ALA A 414 18.58 -4.90 -18.44
C ALA A 414 20.11 -4.69 -18.43
N ARG A 415 20.67 -4.10 -17.38
CA ARG A 415 22.13 -3.87 -17.24
C ARG A 415 22.82 -5.07 -16.58
N LYS A 416 24.11 -5.26 -16.92
CA LYS A 416 24.91 -6.36 -16.36
C LYS A 416 25.21 -6.25 -14.86
N ASN A 417 25.09 -5.07 -14.28
CA ASN A 417 25.22 -4.86 -12.83
C ASN A 417 23.90 -5.06 -12.08
N CYS A 418 22.82 -5.33 -12.81
CA CYS A 418 21.46 -5.49 -12.34
C CYS A 418 21.09 -6.98 -12.26
N ALA A 419 21.88 -7.78 -11.54
CA ALA A 419 21.61 -9.20 -11.35
C ALA A 419 20.57 -9.42 -10.25
N LEU A 420 19.60 -10.30 -10.52
CA LEU A 420 18.56 -10.70 -9.57
C LEU A 420 19.16 -11.51 -8.43
N SER A 421 18.80 -11.12 -7.20
CA SER A 421 19.18 -11.80 -5.97
C SER A 421 18.15 -12.85 -5.58
N GLY A 422 18.56 -13.93 -4.88
CA GLY A 422 17.66 -14.95 -4.38
C GLY A 422 17.12 -15.93 -5.43
N VAL A 423 17.71 -15.96 -6.63
CA VAL A 423 17.30 -16.82 -7.75
C VAL A 423 18.27 -17.98 -7.93
N ASN A 424 17.75 -19.21 -7.98
CA ASN A 424 18.51 -20.43 -8.23
C ASN A 424 18.45 -20.86 -9.70
N SER A 425 17.27 -20.73 -10.32
CA SER A 425 17.00 -21.15 -11.70
C SER A 425 15.98 -20.25 -12.40
N VAL A 426 15.88 -20.41 -13.71
CA VAL A 426 14.90 -19.71 -14.56
C VAL A 426 14.07 -20.75 -15.29
N ILE A 427 12.76 -20.55 -15.28
CA ILE A 427 11.77 -21.43 -15.90
C ILE A 427 11.29 -20.80 -17.21
N GLY A 428 11.28 -21.59 -18.26
CA GLY A 428 10.91 -21.15 -19.61
C GLY A 428 12.11 -21.00 -20.55
N TYR A 429 11.87 -20.55 -21.76
CA TYR A 429 12.89 -20.37 -22.79
C TYR A 429 13.80 -19.17 -22.48
N THR A 430 15.12 -19.32 -22.55
CA THR A 430 16.11 -18.34 -22.10
C THR A 430 16.87 -17.61 -23.23
N ALA A 431 16.60 -17.93 -24.49
CA ALA A 431 17.20 -17.29 -25.67
C ALA A 431 18.75 -17.28 -25.67
N ASP A 432 19.34 -18.46 -25.69
CA ASP A 432 20.80 -18.61 -25.61
C ASP A 432 21.58 -18.01 -26.83
N LYS A 433 20.91 -17.86 -27.98
CA LYS A 433 21.45 -17.25 -29.19
C LYS A 433 21.00 -15.78 -29.30
N ASP A 434 21.89 -14.94 -29.83
CA ASP A 434 21.59 -13.50 -30.01
C ASP A 434 20.47 -13.25 -31.04
N GLU A 435 20.35 -14.12 -32.08
CA GLU A 435 19.24 -14.07 -33.05
C GLU A 435 17.89 -14.28 -32.35
N ASP A 436 17.80 -15.26 -31.47
CA ASP A 436 16.57 -15.55 -30.70
C ASP A 436 16.16 -14.38 -29.81
N ARG A 437 17.14 -13.67 -29.25
CA ARG A 437 16.88 -12.45 -28.45
C ARG A 437 16.29 -11.33 -29.29
N THR A 438 16.73 -11.19 -30.52
CA THR A 438 16.20 -10.19 -31.45
C THR A 438 14.75 -10.48 -31.78
N ASP A 439 14.42 -11.73 -32.11
CA ASP A 439 13.04 -12.13 -32.43
C ASP A 439 12.10 -11.96 -31.24
N LEU A 440 12.55 -12.25 -30.01
CA LEU A 440 11.78 -12.03 -28.80
C LEU A 440 11.59 -10.54 -28.49
N ALA A 441 12.64 -9.74 -28.72
CA ALA A 441 12.55 -8.29 -28.57
C ALA A 441 11.56 -7.67 -29.58
N ASP A 442 11.57 -8.19 -30.82
CA ASP A 442 10.61 -7.75 -31.86
C ASP A 442 9.16 -8.17 -31.54
N ALA A 443 8.98 -9.27 -30.80
CA ALA A 443 7.69 -9.65 -30.23
C ALA A 443 7.32 -8.89 -28.94
N GLY A 444 8.19 -8.02 -28.43
CA GLY A 444 7.92 -7.23 -27.21
C GLY A 444 7.96 -8.05 -25.92
N ILE A 445 8.57 -9.24 -25.92
CA ILE A 445 8.72 -10.08 -24.73
C ILE A 445 10.18 -10.15 -24.29
N ASN A 446 10.41 -10.03 -23.00
CA ASN A 446 11.73 -9.97 -22.40
C ASN A 446 12.06 -11.28 -21.66
N VAL A 447 13.34 -11.63 -21.62
CA VAL A 447 13.79 -12.87 -20.99
C VAL A 447 14.84 -12.63 -19.92
N ILE A 448 14.80 -13.47 -18.88
CA ILE A 448 15.81 -13.55 -17.85
C ILE A 448 16.76 -14.70 -18.20
N GLN A 449 18.07 -14.45 -18.14
CA GLN A 449 19.09 -15.42 -18.49
C GLN A 449 20.23 -15.41 -17.48
N LYS A 450 20.80 -16.58 -17.21
CA LYS A 450 22.02 -16.71 -16.42
C LYS A 450 23.25 -16.31 -17.25
N MET A 451 23.92 -15.25 -16.83
CA MET A 451 25.18 -14.82 -17.44
C MET A 451 26.39 -15.29 -16.63
N LYS A 452 27.39 -15.83 -17.33
CA LYS A 452 28.64 -16.27 -16.69
C LYS A 452 29.29 -15.12 -15.90
N GLY A 453 29.53 -15.37 -14.62
CA GLY A 453 30.17 -14.40 -13.72
C GLY A 453 29.29 -13.21 -13.29
N LYS A 454 28.01 -13.18 -13.65
CA LYS A 454 27.09 -12.07 -13.33
C LYS A 454 25.80 -12.50 -12.63
N GLY A 455 25.39 -13.76 -12.75
CA GLY A 455 24.12 -14.25 -12.20
C GLY A 455 22.97 -14.15 -13.19
N PHE A 456 21.75 -14.11 -12.69
CA PHE A 456 20.53 -14.00 -13.50
C PHE A 456 20.21 -12.53 -13.76
N ILE A 457 20.08 -12.15 -15.01
CA ILE A 457 19.78 -10.77 -15.42
C ILE A 457 18.67 -10.74 -16.46
N LEU A 458 17.91 -9.66 -16.46
CA LEU A 458 17.03 -9.33 -17.57
C LEU A 458 17.89 -8.96 -18.79
N ARG A 459 17.68 -9.62 -19.93
CA ARG A 459 18.55 -9.46 -21.13
C ARG A 459 18.13 -8.29 -22.00
N ASN A 460 16.87 -7.99 -22.03
CA ASN A 460 16.25 -6.90 -22.78
C ASN A 460 15.24 -6.20 -21.90
N ALA A 461 14.90 -4.96 -22.25
CA ALA A 461 13.83 -4.20 -21.61
C ALA A 461 13.06 -3.42 -22.68
N PHE A 462 12.27 -4.17 -23.44
CA PHE A 462 11.39 -3.63 -24.47
C PHE A 462 9.94 -3.65 -24.00
N THR A 463 9.19 -2.64 -24.41
CA THR A 463 7.75 -2.67 -24.30
C THR A 463 7.14 -3.51 -25.43
N PRO A 464 5.90 -3.97 -25.34
CA PRO A 464 5.20 -4.59 -26.46
C PRO A 464 4.76 -3.61 -27.56
N SER A 465 5.20 -2.36 -27.55
CA SER A 465 4.91 -1.40 -28.62
C SER A 465 5.74 -1.67 -29.87
N THR A 466 5.10 -1.58 -31.03
CA THR A 466 5.79 -1.60 -32.33
C THR A 466 6.21 -0.21 -32.80
N ALA A 467 5.73 0.85 -32.15
CA ALA A 467 6.18 2.21 -32.39
C ALA A 467 7.59 2.41 -31.83
N LYS A 468 8.47 3.02 -32.63
CA LYS A 468 9.90 3.19 -32.27
C LYS A 468 10.08 4.05 -31.00
N GLU A 469 9.25 5.04 -30.85
CA GLU A 469 9.27 6.02 -29.77
C GLU A 469 8.96 5.37 -28.41
N PHE A 470 8.11 4.35 -28.39
CA PHE A 470 7.65 3.67 -27.18
C PHE A 470 8.25 2.28 -26.99
N ARG A 471 9.20 1.89 -27.83
CA ARG A 471 9.78 0.54 -27.84
C ARG A 471 10.61 0.23 -26.59
N TYR A 472 11.26 1.22 -25.99
CA TYR A 472 12.16 1.02 -24.86
C TYR A 472 11.51 1.40 -23.55
N THR A 473 11.55 0.51 -22.55
CA THR A 473 10.95 0.77 -21.23
C THR A 473 11.60 1.93 -20.50
N ASN A 474 12.90 2.17 -20.70
CA ASN A 474 13.58 3.32 -20.10
C ASN A 474 13.10 4.66 -20.71
N ALA A 475 12.78 4.70 -22.00
CA ALA A 475 12.20 5.91 -22.61
C ALA A 475 10.80 6.21 -22.06
N VAL A 476 10.00 5.16 -21.89
CA VAL A 476 8.64 5.29 -21.34
C VAL A 476 8.67 5.75 -19.88
N ILE A 477 9.51 5.14 -19.04
CA ILE A 477 9.61 5.53 -17.61
C ILE A 477 10.18 6.95 -17.44
N GLU A 478 11.14 7.34 -18.30
CA GLU A 478 11.71 8.69 -18.30
C GLU A 478 10.66 9.74 -18.67
N ARG A 479 9.86 9.47 -19.72
CA ARG A 479 8.73 10.32 -20.09
C ARG A 479 7.73 10.47 -18.93
N ASN A 480 7.36 9.35 -18.30
CA ASN A 480 6.42 9.36 -17.18
C ASN A 480 7.00 10.12 -15.97
N PHE A 481 8.30 9.98 -15.71
CA PHE A 481 9.00 10.73 -14.67
C PHE A 481 8.95 12.24 -14.92
N ILE A 482 9.28 12.70 -16.12
CA ILE A 482 9.24 14.12 -16.48
C ILE A 482 7.80 14.64 -16.36
N LYS A 483 6.83 13.92 -16.93
CA LYS A 483 5.41 14.29 -16.88
C LYS A 483 4.92 14.44 -15.43
N VAL A 484 5.12 13.43 -14.60
CA VAL A 484 4.63 13.43 -13.21
C VAL A 484 5.35 14.50 -12.38
N SER A 485 6.67 14.66 -12.52
CA SER A 485 7.42 15.70 -11.81
C SER A 485 6.88 17.10 -12.14
N CYS A 486 6.58 17.36 -13.41
CA CYS A 486 6.00 18.62 -13.83
C CYS A 486 4.56 18.81 -13.33
N VAL A 487 3.70 17.81 -13.47
CA VAL A 487 2.30 17.87 -13.03
C VAL A 487 2.21 18.10 -11.53
N ASP A 488 2.92 17.31 -10.73
CA ASP A 488 2.89 17.42 -9.27
C ASP A 488 3.40 18.79 -8.79
N SER A 489 4.47 19.31 -9.42
CA SER A 489 5.07 20.58 -9.02
C SER A 489 4.30 21.81 -9.49
N LEU A 490 3.57 21.71 -10.61
CA LEU A 490 2.80 22.83 -11.15
C LEU A 490 1.38 22.92 -10.57
N GLN A 491 0.95 22.04 -9.69
CA GLN A 491 -0.34 22.12 -8.98
C GLN A 491 -0.50 23.46 -8.24
N ASP A 492 0.58 24.00 -7.66
CA ASP A 492 0.58 25.34 -7.03
C ASP A 492 0.24 26.48 -8.02
N SER A 493 0.34 26.23 -9.33
CA SER A 493 -0.02 27.19 -10.39
C SER A 493 -1.49 27.13 -10.78
N GLU A 494 -2.21 26.07 -10.35
CA GLU A 494 -3.64 25.94 -10.59
C GLU A 494 -4.41 27.09 -9.93
N ASN A 495 -5.48 27.53 -10.55
CA ASN A 495 -6.30 28.67 -10.10
C ASN A 495 -5.56 30.03 -9.97
N THR A 496 -4.31 30.14 -10.42
CA THR A 496 -3.65 31.44 -10.58
C THR A 496 -4.14 32.16 -11.85
N PRO A 497 -4.07 33.51 -11.91
CA PRO A 497 -4.49 34.24 -13.12
C PRO A 497 -3.81 33.69 -14.38
N ASN A 498 -4.60 33.33 -15.38
CA ASN A 498 -4.08 32.74 -16.62
C ASN A 498 -3.53 33.85 -17.56
N THR A 499 -2.30 34.27 -17.30
CA THR A 499 -1.60 35.33 -18.04
C THR A 499 -0.35 34.77 -18.69
N ILE A 500 0.07 35.41 -19.79
CA ILE A 500 1.32 35.04 -20.47
C ILE A 500 2.56 35.14 -19.55
N ALA A 501 2.52 36.02 -18.54
CA ALA A 501 3.58 36.13 -17.55
C ALA A 501 3.68 34.84 -16.71
N ASN A 502 2.55 34.32 -16.22
CA ASN A 502 2.49 33.09 -15.45
C ASN A 502 2.84 31.85 -16.30
N VAL A 503 2.42 31.83 -17.58
CA VAL A 503 2.84 30.78 -18.53
C VAL A 503 4.36 30.75 -18.68
N ARG A 504 5.00 31.95 -18.78
CA ARG A 504 6.46 32.05 -18.87
C ARG A 504 7.18 31.62 -17.58
N GLU A 505 6.61 31.93 -16.40
CA GLU A 505 7.16 31.47 -15.12
C GLU A 505 7.11 29.93 -15.02
N ASP A 506 6.01 29.31 -15.39
CA ASP A 506 5.87 27.85 -15.41
C ASP A 506 6.85 27.20 -16.42
N ARG A 507 6.95 27.79 -17.63
CA ARG A 507 7.95 27.35 -18.62
C ARG A 507 9.38 27.40 -18.08
N MET A 508 9.74 28.49 -17.38
CA MET A 508 11.09 28.65 -16.82
C MET A 508 11.37 27.61 -15.72
N ALA A 509 10.38 27.28 -14.88
CA ALA A 509 10.51 26.22 -13.88
C ALA A 509 10.78 24.85 -14.54
N VAL A 510 10.04 24.52 -15.58
CA VAL A 510 10.24 23.27 -16.35
C VAL A 510 11.60 23.26 -17.05
N LEU A 511 12.01 24.38 -17.68
CA LEU A 511 13.33 24.49 -18.31
C LEU A 511 14.48 24.31 -17.31
N GLN A 512 14.36 24.85 -16.09
CA GLN A 512 15.36 24.67 -15.04
C GLN A 512 15.45 23.17 -14.62
N PHE A 513 14.32 22.50 -14.50
CA PHE A 513 14.26 21.08 -14.20
C PHE A 513 14.92 20.24 -15.32
N MET A 514 14.58 20.47 -16.59
CA MET A 514 15.18 19.77 -17.73
C MET A 514 16.70 20.01 -17.81
N ASN A 515 17.16 21.24 -17.56
CA ASN A 515 18.58 21.56 -17.47
C ASN A 515 19.28 20.83 -16.30
N LYS A 516 18.61 20.66 -15.15
CA LYS A 516 19.14 19.87 -14.03
C LYS A 516 19.29 18.40 -14.40
N LEU A 517 18.28 17.83 -15.08
CA LEU A 517 18.36 16.46 -15.60
C LEU A 517 19.48 16.29 -16.62
N TRP A 518 19.70 17.26 -17.51
CA TRP A 518 20.81 17.24 -18.44
C TRP A 518 22.17 17.20 -17.72
N ARG A 519 22.35 18.03 -16.69
CA ARG A 519 23.64 18.17 -15.99
C ARG A 519 24.00 17.00 -15.09
N SER A 520 23.03 16.42 -14.40
CA SER A 520 23.32 15.46 -13.32
C SER A 520 22.33 14.29 -13.22
N GLY A 521 21.37 14.19 -14.14
CA GLY A 521 20.33 13.15 -14.15
C GLY A 521 19.35 13.21 -12.99
N SER A 522 18.50 12.20 -12.88
CA SER A 522 17.50 12.09 -11.80
C SER A 522 18.13 11.71 -10.46
N ASN A 523 19.27 11.01 -10.45
CA ASN A 523 20.00 10.57 -9.25
C ASN A 523 21.06 11.55 -8.75
N GLY A 524 21.27 12.68 -9.44
CA GLY A 524 22.24 13.70 -9.07
C GLY A 524 23.72 13.34 -9.35
N SER A 525 24.00 12.16 -9.94
CA SER A 525 25.34 11.65 -10.19
C SER A 525 25.57 11.14 -11.64
N THR A 526 24.55 11.23 -12.49
CA THR A 526 24.65 10.90 -13.91
C THR A 526 25.55 11.92 -14.63
N LYS A 527 26.29 11.47 -15.63
CA LYS A 527 27.14 12.36 -16.42
C LYS A 527 26.31 13.33 -17.23
N GLU A 528 26.88 14.53 -17.46
CA GLU A 528 26.25 15.55 -18.28
C GLU A 528 25.90 15.00 -19.67
N GLY A 529 24.67 15.26 -20.11
CA GLY A 529 24.14 14.82 -21.38
C GLY A 529 23.72 13.36 -21.48
N GLU A 530 24.05 12.50 -20.47
CA GLU A 530 23.76 11.05 -20.54
C GLU A 530 22.23 10.80 -20.47
N THR A 531 21.49 11.57 -19.69
CA THR A 531 20.03 11.43 -19.54
C THR A 531 19.31 11.56 -20.87
N PHE A 532 19.68 12.50 -21.70
CA PHE A 532 19.02 12.74 -23.00
C PHE A 532 19.84 12.25 -24.20
N GLY A 533 20.89 11.49 -23.98
CA GLY A 533 21.67 10.85 -25.05
C GLY A 533 22.49 11.84 -25.88
N GLN A 534 23.43 12.55 -25.22
CA GLN A 534 24.38 13.43 -25.90
C GLN A 534 25.12 12.70 -27.03
N TYR A 535 25.26 13.32 -28.19
CA TYR A 535 25.96 12.80 -29.36
C TYR A 535 26.94 13.82 -29.91
N GLU A 536 27.90 13.34 -30.70
CA GLU A 536 28.87 14.15 -31.43
C GLU A 536 28.29 14.52 -32.80
N LYS A 537 28.36 15.80 -33.14
CA LYS A 537 27.93 16.33 -34.45
C LYS A 537 29.00 16.15 -35.51
N ASP A 538 28.66 16.33 -36.78
CA ASP A 538 29.58 16.19 -37.93
C ASP A 538 30.76 17.17 -37.88
N ASP A 539 30.64 18.28 -37.18
CA ASP A 539 31.68 19.27 -36.95
C ASP A 539 32.62 18.96 -35.78
N GLY A 540 32.39 17.82 -35.09
CA GLY A 540 33.15 17.39 -33.93
C GLY A 540 32.73 18.05 -32.61
N SER A 541 31.71 18.91 -32.60
CA SER A 541 31.12 19.46 -31.38
C SER A 541 30.11 18.48 -30.77
N PHE A 542 29.87 18.59 -29.46
CA PHE A 542 28.80 17.81 -28.81
C PHE A 542 27.45 18.51 -28.87
N SER A 543 26.39 17.72 -28.95
CA SER A 543 25.02 18.23 -28.82
C SER A 543 24.82 18.94 -27.47
N THR A 544 24.00 19.96 -27.48
CA THR A 544 23.69 20.83 -26.32
C THR A 544 22.28 20.59 -25.82
N THR A 545 21.84 21.32 -24.80
CA THR A 545 20.48 21.29 -24.30
C THR A 545 19.44 21.67 -25.36
N GLU A 546 19.78 22.57 -26.29
CA GLU A 546 18.89 22.97 -27.39
C GLU A 546 18.66 21.86 -28.41
N ASP A 547 19.63 20.96 -28.56
CA ASP A 547 19.50 19.77 -29.42
C ASP A 547 18.74 18.63 -28.69
N ALA A 548 18.80 18.60 -27.37
CA ALA A 548 18.34 17.48 -26.56
C ALA A 548 16.89 17.58 -26.12
N PHE A 549 16.41 18.76 -25.84
CA PHE A 549 15.02 18.96 -25.43
C PHE A 549 14.49 20.36 -25.76
N GLU A 550 13.18 20.44 -25.91
CA GLU A 550 12.46 21.68 -26.16
C GLU A 550 11.27 21.78 -25.21
N VAL A 551 11.04 22.97 -24.65
CA VAL A 551 9.86 23.29 -23.81
C VAL A 551 9.10 24.42 -24.46
N ILE A 552 7.91 24.13 -24.95
CA ILE A 552 7.03 25.09 -25.62
C ILE A 552 5.92 25.50 -24.65
N ALA A 553 5.88 26.76 -24.28
CA ALA A 553 4.78 27.39 -23.56
C ALA A 553 4.77 28.86 -23.92
N ASP A 554 4.23 29.17 -25.08
CA ASP A 554 4.18 30.49 -25.67
C ASP A 554 2.88 30.69 -26.49
N ALA A 555 2.84 31.70 -27.36
CA ALA A 555 1.65 31.99 -28.16
C ALA A 555 1.29 30.87 -29.17
N SER A 556 2.21 29.95 -29.49
CA SER A 556 1.95 28.84 -30.45
C SER A 556 0.99 27.81 -29.88
N ASN A 557 1.13 27.49 -28.59
CA ASN A 557 0.28 26.53 -27.88
C ASN A 557 -0.62 27.17 -26.80
N ASN A 558 -0.47 28.46 -26.50
CA ASN A 558 -1.30 29.24 -25.59
C ASN A 558 -1.85 30.47 -26.27
N SER A 559 -2.80 30.29 -27.17
CA SER A 559 -3.52 31.38 -27.84
C SER A 559 -4.35 32.22 -26.84
N VAL A 560 -4.78 33.41 -27.24
CA VAL A 560 -5.70 34.22 -26.43
C VAL A 560 -6.97 33.47 -26.09
N ALA A 561 -7.49 32.65 -27.02
CA ALA A 561 -8.67 31.82 -26.79
C ALA A 561 -8.41 30.73 -25.75
N THR A 562 -7.26 30.06 -25.82
CA THR A 562 -6.82 29.03 -24.83
C THR A 562 -6.73 29.63 -23.42
N LEU A 563 -6.05 30.80 -23.31
CA LEU A 563 -5.92 31.46 -22.01
C LEU A 563 -7.26 31.97 -21.45
N GLN A 564 -8.16 32.45 -22.32
CA GLN A 564 -9.54 32.84 -21.92
C GLN A 564 -10.43 31.65 -21.54
N ALA A 565 -10.18 30.46 -22.12
CA ALA A 565 -10.83 29.23 -21.71
C ALA A 565 -10.34 28.70 -20.35
N GLY A 566 -9.33 29.33 -19.75
CA GLY A 566 -8.73 28.89 -18.49
C GLY A 566 -7.68 27.79 -18.65
N GLU A 567 -7.28 27.49 -19.88
CA GLU A 567 -6.30 26.44 -20.19
C GLU A 567 -4.88 27.02 -20.29
N ARG A 568 -3.89 26.22 -19.86
CA ARG A 568 -2.47 26.54 -19.95
C ARG A 568 -1.71 25.30 -20.39
N ASN A 569 -1.05 25.38 -21.55
CA ASN A 569 -0.36 24.23 -22.18
C ASN A 569 1.16 24.41 -22.07
N ILE A 570 1.84 23.33 -21.68
CA ILE A 570 3.29 23.22 -21.65
C ILE A 570 3.65 21.92 -22.35
N ASP A 571 4.26 22.01 -23.54
CA ASP A 571 4.68 20.86 -24.32
C ASP A 571 6.18 20.65 -24.12
N ILE A 572 6.56 19.41 -23.79
CA ILE A 572 7.95 19.02 -23.54
C ILE A 572 8.32 17.92 -24.54
N TRP A 573 9.32 18.23 -25.37
CA TRP A 573 9.91 17.29 -26.31
C TRP A 573 11.34 17.01 -25.89
N PHE A 574 11.76 15.75 -25.89
CA PHE A 574 13.11 15.40 -25.51
C PHE A 574 13.60 14.14 -26.23
N MET A 575 14.90 14.05 -26.37
CA MET A 575 15.58 12.83 -26.84
C MET A 575 15.78 11.87 -25.67
N PHE A 576 15.83 10.59 -25.96
CA PHE A 576 16.20 9.58 -24.98
C PHE A 576 17.38 8.72 -25.47
N PRO A 577 18.25 8.21 -24.57
CA PRO A 577 19.32 7.33 -24.94
C PRO A 577 18.79 5.91 -25.17
N ALA A 578 18.78 5.45 -26.42
CA ALA A 578 18.46 4.04 -26.70
C ALA A 578 19.53 3.14 -26.10
N PRO A 579 19.18 2.08 -25.35
CA PRO A 579 20.15 1.15 -24.80
C PRO A 579 20.95 0.46 -25.93
N ALA A 580 22.26 0.32 -25.75
CA ALA A 580 23.11 -0.37 -26.71
C ALA A 580 22.80 -1.88 -26.72
N GLY A 581 21.93 -2.31 -27.61
CA GLY A 581 21.55 -3.72 -27.79
C GLY A 581 22.63 -4.57 -28.42
N SER A 582 23.52 -3.94 -29.21
CA SER A 582 24.65 -4.63 -29.91
C SER A 582 25.90 -3.76 -29.90
N ILE A 583 27.02 -4.34 -29.54
CA ILE A 583 28.36 -3.71 -29.63
C ILE A 583 29.21 -4.57 -30.56
N LYS A 584 29.64 -3.98 -31.69
CA LYS A 584 30.52 -4.62 -32.63
C LYS A 584 31.97 -4.21 -32.36
N VAL A 585 32.83 -5.18 -32.09
CA VAL A 585 34.27 -4.96 -31.90
C VAL A 585 35.01 -5.54 -33.09
N GLY A 586 35.66 -4.68 -33.87
CA GLY A 586 36.54 -5.10 -34.94
C GLY A 586 37.98 -5.16 -34.43
N CYS A 587 38.66 -6.31 -34.61
CA CYS A 587 40.11 -6.45 -34.36
C CYS A 587 40.81 -6.74 -35.66
N GLY A 588 41.84 -5.94 -36.02
CA GLY A 588 42.71 -6.16 -37.14
C GLY A 588 44.16 -6.34 -36.71
N LEU A 589 44.90 -7.19 -37.40
CA LEU A 589 46.34 -7.33 -37.20
C LEU A 589 47.08 -6.42 -38.20
N ILE A 590 47.97 -5.59 -37.68
CA ILE A 590 48.86 -4.78 -38.50
C ILE A 590 50.20 -5.51 -38.59
N TYR A 591 50.59 -5.96 -39.80
CA TYR A 591 51.89 -6.49 -40.05
C TYR A 591 52.86 -5.34 -40.36
N LYS A 592 53.80 -5.07 -39.46
CA LYS A 592 54.92 -4.14 -39.74
C LYS A 592 56.03 -4.90 -40.32
N THR A 593 56.31 -4.68 -41.58
CA THR A 593 57.60 -5.04 -42.19
C THR A 593 58.69 -4.15 -41.58
N VAL A 594 59.57 -4.73 -40.81
CA VAL A 594 60.79 -4.02 -40.36
C VAL A 594 61.71 -3.95 -41.61
N ALA A 595 61.88 -2.71 -42.09
CA ALA A 595 62.85 -2.45 -43.17
C ALA A 595 64.28 -2.51 -42.67
#